data_c5e1c4699c7e26ad3c32d34f78e36e2b
#
_entry.id   c5e1c4699c7e26ad3c32d34f78e36e2b
#
_cell.length_a   1.000
_cell.length_b   1.000
_cell.length_c   1.000
_cell.angle_alpha   90.00
_cell.angle_beta   90.00
_cell.angle_gamma   90.00
#
_symmetry.space_group_name_H-M   'P 1'
#
loop_
_entity.id
_entity.type
_entity.pdbx_description
1 polymer ?
#
loop_
_entity_poly.entity_id
_entity_poly.type
_entity_poly.pdbx_seq_one_letter_code
_entity_poly.pdbx_strand_id
1 'polypeptide(L)'
;MVGETEVPSRAYVASFGFKGQDQQKRAGVLSGGERNRLNLALMLKQGGNLLLLDEPTNDLDVETLSSLEAALLEFPGCSVVISHDRMFLDRVATHILAWEGTDENPGNWYWFEGNFEAYQTNRIERLGEDAAQPHRIHRKLTRD
;
A
#
# COMPACT_ATOMS: atom_id res chain seq x y z
N MET A 1 -18.69 13.67 -1.96
CA MET A 1 -19.13 12.43 -1.31
C MET A 1 -17.98 11.46 -1.37
N VAL A 2 -17.73 10.74 -0.32
CA VAL A 2 -16.78 9.61 -0.28
C VAL A 2 -17.65 8.39 0.00
N GLY A 3 -17.79 7.48 -0.97
CA GLY A 3 -18.87 6.49 -0.92
C GLY A 3 -20.25 7.17 -0.90
N GLU A 4 -21.17 6.69 -0.07
CA GLU A 4 -22.49 7.27 0.11
C GLU A 4 -22.54 8.37 1.19
N THR A 5 -21.41 8.67 1.86
CA THR A 5 -21.36 9.62 2.98
C THR A 5 -20.94 11.01 2.50
N GLU A 6 -21.73 12.03 2.85
CA GLU A 6 -21.35 13.43 2.66
C GLU A 6 -20.34 13.86 3.73
N VAL A 7 -19.10 14.11 3.30
CA VAL A 7 -18.06 14.66 4.16
C VAL A 7 -17.66 16.04 3.68
N PRO A 8 -17.61 17.06 4.56
CA PRO A 8 -17.12 18.39 4.19
C PRO A 8 -15.70 18.30 3.61
N SER A 9 -15.44 18.98 2.49
CA SER A 9 -14.16 18.89 1.78
C SER A 9 -12.95 19.21 2.65
N ARG A 10 -13.08 20.16 3.58
CA ARG A 10 -12.00 20.50 4.53
C ARG A 10 -11.73 19.38 5.54
N ALA A 11 -12.76 18.72 6.04
CA ALA A 11 -12.63 17.58 6.95
C ALA A 11 -11.96 16.40 6.22
N TYR A 12 -12.36 16.16 4.98
CA TYR A 12 -11.79 15.10 4.14
C TYR A 12 -10.30 15.30 3.87
N VAL A 13 -9.88 16.50 3.41
CA VAL A 13 -8.46 16.73 3.16
C VAL A 13 -7.63 16.84 4.45
N ALA A 14 -8.27 17.19 5.59
CA ALA A 14 -7.60 17.20 6.87
C ALA A 14 -7.14 15.79 7.31
N SER A 15 -7.88 14.74 6.98
CA SER A 15 -7.48 13.35 7.27
C SER A 15 -6.24 12.92 6.48
N PHE A 16 -5.93 13.59 5.36
CA PHE A 16 -4.70 13.40 4.60
C PHE A 16 -3.59 14.39 4.97
N GLY A 17 -3.62 14.96 6.17
CA GLY A 17 -2.56 15.82 6.72
C GLY A 17 -2.64 17.30 6.31
N PHE A 18 -3.71 17.75 5.62
CA PHE A 18 -3.91 19.16 5.27
C PHE A 18 -4.69 19.88 6.35
N LYS A 19 -4.02 20.57 7.26
CA LYS A 19 -4.63 21.27 8.40
C LYS A 19 -4.43 22.78 8.31
N GLY A 20 -5.41 23.53 8.82
CA GLY A 20 -5.31 24.98 8.96
C GLY A 20 -4.99 25.69 7.64
N GLN A 21 -3.84 26.37 7.58
CA GLN A 21 -3.42 27.15 6.40
C GLN A 21 -3.05 26.29 5.19
N ASP A 22 -2.68 25.01 5.39
CA ASP A 22 -2.31 24.12 4.29
C ASP A 22 -3.49 23.86 3.35
N GLN A 23 -4.72 23.90 3.87
CA GLN A 23 -5.95 23.77 3.08
C GLN A 23 -6.21 24.94 2.12
N GLN A 24 -5.48 26.05 2.30
CA GLN A 24 -5.60 27.24 1.46
C GLN A 24 -4.45 27.36 0.44
N LYS A 25 -3.46 26.49 0.51
CA LYS A 25 -2.37 26.43 -0.46
C LYS A 25 -2.90 26.11 -1.86
N ARG A 26 -2.32 26.76 -2.86
CA ARG A 26 -2.55 26.35 -4.27
C ARG A 26 -1.83 25.04 -4.54
N ALA A 27 -2.43 24.14 -5.30
CA ALA A 27 -1.85 22.84 -5.65
C ALA A 27 -0.44 22.95 -6.27
N GLY A 28 -0.15 24.03 -6.99
CA GLY A 28 1.15 24.26 -7.60
C GLY A 28 2.29 24.57 -6.64
N VAL A 29 2.01 24.96 -5.38
CA VAL A 29 3.04 25.26 -4.37
C VAL A 29 3.21 24.13 -3.34
N LEU A 30 2.49 23.02 -3.51
CA LEU A 30 2.62 21.85 -2.65
C LEU A 30 3.97 21.16 -2.87
N SER A 31 4.58 20.68 -1.79
CA SER A 31 5.74 19.79 -1.84
C SER A 31 5.39 18.48 -2.56
N GLY A 32 6.41 17.68 -2.91
CA GLY A 32 6.20 16.36 -3.53
C GLY A 32 5.31 15.46 -2.66
N GLY A 33 5.61 15.35 -1.35
CA GLY A 33 4.82 14.56 -0.40
C GLY A 33 3.39 15.08 -0.23
N GLU A 34 3.20 16.42 -0.09
CA GLU A 34 1.85 17.02 -0.04
C GLU A 34 1.05 16.72 -1.31
N ARG A 35 1.69 16.79 -2.47
CA ARG A 35 1.03 16.49 -3.75
C ARG A 35 0.62 15.03 -3.84
N ASN A 36 1.45 14.10 -3.39
CA ASN A 36 1.13 12.68 -3.36
C ASN A 36 -0.07 12.40 -2.44
N ARG A 37 -0.11 13.00 -1.25
CA ARG A 37 -1.26 12.89 -0.33
C ARG A 37 -2.56 13.46 -0.93
N LEU A 38 -2.47 14.60 -1.62
CA LEU A 38 -3.64 15.19 -2.28
C LEU A 38 -4.13 14.30 -3.43
N ASN A 39 -3.24 13.78 -4.26
CA ASN A 39 -3.58 12.87 -5.34
C ASN A 39 -4.24 11.59 -4.81
N LEU A 40 -3.73 11.03 -3.72
CA LEU A 40 -4.31 9.86 -3.06
C LEU A 40 -5.73 10.17 -2.59
N ALA A 41 -5.94 11.30 -1.90
CA ALA A 41 -7.26 11.73 -1.45
C ALA A 41 -8.24 11.91 -2.62
N LEU A 42 -7.79 12.51 -3.72
CA LEU A 42 -8.61 12.70 -4.92
C LEU A 42 -8.99 11.38 -5.57
N MET A 43 -8.05 10.44 -5.69
CA MET A 43 -8.26 9.12 -6.27
C MET A 43 -9.30 8.31 -5.46
N LEU A 44 -9.16 8.28 -4.15
CA LEU A 44 -10.10 7.59 -3.27
C LEU A 44 -11.51 8.20 -3.33
N LYS A 45 -11.60 9.53 -3.54
CA LYS A 45 -12.88 10.23 -3.71
C LYS A 45 -13.58 9.91 -5.03
N GLN A 46 -12.85 9.58 -6.10
CA GLN A 46 -13.42 9.40 -7.45
C GLN A 46 -14.36 8.20 -7.59
N GLY A 47 -14.33 7.26 -6.66
CA GLY A 47 -15.33 6.20 -6.59
C GLY A 47 -15.20 5.15 -7.71
N GLY A 48 -13.99 4.68 -7.97
CA GLY A 48 -13.77 3.50 -8.83
C GLY A 48 -14.21 2.20 -8.14
N ASN A 49 -14.25 1.10 -8.86
CA ASN A 49 -14.48 -0.24 -8.31
C ASN A 49 -13.19 -1.06 -8.19
N LEU A 50 -12.06 -0.54 -8.71
CA LEU A 50 -10.74 -1.13 -8.61
C LEU A 50 -9.71 -0.03 -8.36
N LEU A 51 -8.89 -0.20 -7.32
CA LEU A 51 -7.71 0.61 -7.02
C LEU A 51 -6.44 -0.18 -7.30
N LEU A 52 -5.49 0.45 -7.99
CA LEU A 52 -4.14 -0.08 -8.19
C LEU A 52 -3.17 0.90 -7.52
N LEU A 53 -2.50 0.48 -6.47
CA LEU A 53 -1.59 1.29 -5.66
C LEU A 53 -0.19 0.66 -5.68
N ASP A 54 0.79 1.46 -6.07
CA ASP A 54 2.19 1.05 -6.08
C ASP A 54 2.97 1.85 -5.04
N GLU A 55 3.49 1.16 -4.01
CA GLU A 55 4.20 1.72 -2.87
C GLU A 55 3.52 2.95 -2.24
N PRO A 56 2.21 2.88 -1.91
CA PRO A 56 1.46 4.04 -1.47
C PRO A 56 1.88 4.55 -0.07
N THR A 57 2.64 3.77 0.68
CA THR A 57 3.12 4.11 2.03
C THR A 57 4.39 4.94 2.04
N ASN A 58 5.09 5.07 0.90
CA ASN A 58 6.32 5.82 0.82
C ASN A 58 6.09 7.31 1.15
N ASP A 59 6.97 7.85 1.99
CA ASP A 59 6.98 9.26 2.42
C ASP A 59 5.70 9.71 3.16
N LEU A 60 4.89 8.78 3.68
CA LEU A 60 3.75 9.10 4.51
C LEU A 60 4.15 9.19 5.99
N ASP A 61 3.64 10.21 6.67
CA ASP A 61 3.64 10.26 8.13
C ASP A 61 2.60 9.30 8.72
N VAL A 62 2.71 9.00 10.00
CA VAL A 62 1.85 8.03 10.71
C VAL A 62 0.36 8.37 10.60
N GLU A 63 0.02 9.66 10.64
CA GLU A 63 -1.37 10.12 10.58
C GLU A 63 -1.96 9.91 9.19
N THR A 64 -1.19 10.21 8.15
CA THR A 64 -1.60 9.99 6.75
C THR A 64 -1.67 8.49 6.43
N LEU A 65 -0.73 7.69 6.94
CA LEU A 65 -0.76 6.23 6.79
C LEU A 65 -2.03 5.64 7.41
N SER A 66 -2.39 6.04 8.63
CA SER A 66 -3.64 5.59 9.27
C SER A 66 -4.89 5.98 8.48
N SER A 67 -4.87 7.16 7.86
CA SER A 67 -5.98 7.62 7.00
C SER A 67 -6.08 6.80 5.71
N LEU A 68 -4.95 6.42 5.12
CA LEU A 68 -4.90 5.53 3.96
C LEU A 68 -5.44 4.14 4.31
N GLU A 69 -5.01 3.56 5.43
CA GLU A 69 -5.48 2.26 5.91
C GLU A 69 -7.01 2.26 6.10
N ALA A 70 -7.54 3.26 6.82
CA ALA A 70 -8.98 3.40 7.02
C ALA A 70 -9.74 3.52 5.70
N ALA A 71 -9.25 4.34 4.77
CA ALA A 71 -9.87 4.52 3.46
C ALA A 71 -9.86 3.24 2.61
N LEU A 72 -8.82 2.42 2.70
CA LEU A 72 -8.75 1.14 1.98
C LEU A 72 -9.68 0.09 2.59
N LEU A 73 -9.80 0.06 3.92
CA LEU A 73 -10.71 -0.87 4.61
C LEU A 73 -12.19 -0.53 4.36
N GLU A 74 -12.52 0.75 4.16
CA GLU A 74 -13.86 1.22 3.84
C GLU A 74 -14.16 1.26 2.33
N PHE A 75 -13.16 1.02 1.48
CA PHE A 75 -13.35 1.09 0.04
C PHE A 75 -14.28 -0.02 -0.46
N PRO A 76 -15.39 0.33 -1.16
CA PRO A 76 -16.42 -0.64 -1.55
C PRO A 76 -16.04 -1.51 -2.77
N GLY A 77 -14.82 -1.38 -3.28
CA GLY A 77 -14.30 -2.09 -4.45
C GLY A 77 -13.13 -3.02 -4.12
N CYS A 78 -12.44 -3.46 -5.15
CA CYS A 78 -11.19 -4.22 -5.02
C CYS A 78 -10.00 -3.28 -4.96
N SER A 79 -9.02 -3.58 -4.09
CA SER A 79 -7.74 -2.89 -4.06
C SER A 79 -6.61 -3.87 -4.31
N VAL A 80 -5.72 -3.54 -5.24
CA VAL A 80 -4.46 -4.24 -5.46
C VAL A 80 -3.34 -3.30 -5.05
N VAL A 81 -2.59 -3.69 -4.05
CA VAL A 81 -1.52 -2.87 -3.46
C VAL A 81 -0.19 -3.60 -3.59
N ILE A 82 0.80 -2.92 -4.15
CA ILE A 82 2.20 -3.34 -4.12
C ILE A 82 2.85 -2.56 -2.99
N SER A 83 3.42 -3.25 -2.01
CA SER A 83 4.13 -2.61 -0.89
C SER A 83 5.16 -3.54 -0.28
N HIS A 84 6.24 -2.94 0.24
CA HIS A 84 7.24 -3.59 1.07
C HIS A 84 6.99 -3.38 2.57
N ASP A 85 6.01 -2.56 2.94
CA ASP A 85 5.62 -2.33 4.33
C ASP A 85 4.77 -3.50 4.85
N ARG A 86 5.42 -4.38 5.60
CA ARG A 86 4.80 -5.59 6.15
C ARG A 86 3.69 -5.29 7.14
N MET A 87 3.86 -4.25 7.96
CA MET A 87 2.86 -3.86 8.96
C MET A 87 1.61 -3.27 8.31
N PHE A 88 1.80 -2.51 7.24
CA PHE A 88 0.69 -2.00 6.44
C PHE A 88 -0.06 -3.17 5.76
N LEU A 89 0.66 -4.07 5.09
CA LEU A 89 0.05 -5.24 4.45
C LEU A 89 -0.68 -6.13 5.46
N ASP A 90 -0.16 -6.27 6.66
CA ASP A 90 -0.80 -7.07 7.72
C ASP A 90 -2.12 -6.49 8.18
N ARG A 91 -2.24 -5.16 8.18
CA ARG A 91 -3.47 -4.46 8.59
C ARG A 91 -4.54 -4.39 7.52
N VAL A 92 -4.15 -4.30 6.22
CA VAL A 92 -5.11 -4.02 5.14
C VAL A 92 -5.34 -5.20 4.19
N ALA A 93 -4.39 -6.12 4.06
CA ALA A 93 -4.50 -7.21 3.10
C ALA A 93 -5.41 -8.33 3.60
N THR A 94 -6.33 -8.74 2.75
CA THR A 94 -7.15 -9.95 2.92
C THR A 94 -6.60 -11.14 2.14
N HIS A 95 -5.79 -10.85 1.13
CA HIS A 95 -5.13 -11.83 0.27
C HIS A 95 -3.73 -11.34 -0.07
N ILE A 96 -2.80 -12.27 -0.24
CA ILE A 96 -1.42 -12.00 -0.64
C ILE A 96 -1.14 -12.73 -1.95
N LEU A 97 -0.64 -11.99 -2.96
CA LEU A 97 -0.04 -12.56 -4.14
C LEU A 97 1.47 -12.40 -4.03
N ALA A 98 2.15 -13.45 -3.63
CA ALA A 98 3.58 -13.44 -3.38
C ALA A 98 4.37 -14.04 -4.55
N TRP A 99 5.44 -13.36 -4.94
CA TRP A 99 6.43 -13.96 -5.79
C TRP A 99 7.38 -14.84 -4.95
N GLU A 100 7.35 -16.13 -5.19
CA GLU A 100 8.19 -17.15 -4.55
C GLU A 100 9.17 -17.79 -5.56
N GLY A 101 9.42 -17.09 -6.65
CA GLY A 101 10.31 -17.57 -7.69
C GLY A 101 11.76 -17.69 -7.24
N THR A 102 12.49 -18.57 -7.92
CA THR A 102 13.93 -18.75 -7.81
C THR A 102 14.58 -18.50 -9.17
N ASP A 103 15.91 -18.45 -9.24
CA ASP A 103 16.62 -18.35 -10.51
C ASP A 103 16.30 -19.52 -11.45
N GLU A 104 15.99 -20.70 -10.89
CA GLU A 104 15.60 -21.91 -11.64
C GLU A 104 14.13 -21.90 -12.05
N ASN A 105 13.26 -21.28 -11.27
CA ASN A 105 11.82 -21.14 -11.53
C ASN A 105 11.34 -19.70 -11.24
N PRO A 106 11.62 -18.74 -12.11
CA PRO A 106 11.30 -17.34 -11.89
C PRO A 106 9.81 -17.02 -11.97
N GLY A 107 8.98 -17.93 -12.47
CA GLY A 107 7.54 -17.75 -12.66
C GLY A 107 6.66 -18.22 -11.49
N ASN A 108 7.24 -18.56 -10.35
CA ASN A 108 6.48 -19.11 -9.23
C ASN A 108 5.78 -17.99 -8.43
N TRP A 109 4.45 -17.86 -8.61
CA TRP A 109 3.59 -16.97 -7.84
C TRP A 109 2.69 -17.81 -6.94
N TYR A 110 2.54 -17.36 -5.69
CA TYR A 110 1.70 -18.01 -4.70
C TYR A 110 0.56 -17.08 -4.27
N TRP A 111 -0.68 -17.57 -4.43
CA TRP A 111 -1.87 -16.89 -3.95
C TRP A 111 -2.26 -17.43 -2.57
N PHE A 112 -2.42 -16.52 -1.62
CA PHE A 112 -2.75 -16.87 -0.24
C PHE A 112 -3.92 -16.02 0.25
N GLU A 113 -4.92 -16.66 0.86
CA GLU A 113 -6.04 -16.00 1.53
C GLU A 113 -5.67 -15.77 2.99
N GLY A 114 -5.50 -14.53 3.39
CA GLY A 114 -5.07 -14.09 4.72
C GLY A 114 -4.21 -12.84 4.65
N ASN A 115 -3.83 -12.34 5.84
CA ASN A 115 -2.93 -11.21 5.99
C ASN A 115 -1.45 -11.62 5.81
N PHE A 116 -0.55 -10.66 5.96
CA PHE A 116 0.87 -10.90 5.73
C PHE A 116 1.50 -11.85 6.79
N GLU A 117 1.12 -11.75 8.06
CA GLU A 117 1.61 -12.62 9.14
C GLU A 117 1.19 -14.07 8.91
N ALA A 118 -0.07 -14.31 8.57
CA ALA A 118 -0.59 -15.63 8.24
C ALA A 118 0.11 -16.23 7.00
N TYR A 119 0.36 -15.41 5.97
CA TYR A 119 1.14 -15.85 4.81
C TYR A 119 2.57 -16.25 5.19
N GLN A 120 3.25 -15.48 6.03
CA GLN A 120 4.61 -15.80 6.48
C GLN A 120 4.66 -17.14 7.21
N THR A 121 3.70 -17.38 8.12
CA THR A 121 3.57 -18.65 8.84
C THR A 121 3.37 -19.81 7.87
N ASN A 122 2.43 -19.69 6.94
CA ASN A 122 2.17 -20.68 5.91
C ASN A 122 3.41 -20.93 5.03
N ARG A 123 4.15 -19.88 4.68
CA ARG A 123 5.37 -20.00 3.89
C ARG A 123 6.45 -20.80 4.60
N ILE A 124 6.65 -20.57 5.90
CA ILE A 124 7.61 -21.33 6.73
C ILE A 124 7.19 -22.81 6.80
N GLU A 125 5.92 -23.09 7.02
CA GLU A 125 5.40 -24.46 7.07
C GLU A 125 5.59 -25.22 5.76
N ARG A 126 5.41 -24.56 4.62
CA ARG A 126 5.52 -25.19 3.29
C ARG A 126 6.96 -25.35 2.80
N LEU A 127 7.81 -24.36 3.05
CA LEU A 127 9.13 -24.25 2.42
C LEU A 127 10.29 -24.38 3.43
N GLY A 128 10.01 -24.48 4.73
CA GLY A 128 10.98 -24.54 5.80
C GLY A 128 11.45 -23.15 6.28
N GLU A 129 12.18 -23.13 7.40
CA GLU A 129 12.64 -21.89 8.04
C GLU A 129 13.55 -21.03 7.16
N ASP A 130 14.32 -21.64 6.26
CA ASP A 130 15.20 -20.93 5.32
C ASP A 130 14.42 -20.02 4.35
N ALA A 131 13.17 -20.34 4.09
CA ALA A 131 12.29 -19.52 3.25
C ALA A 131 11.88 -18.19 3.90
N ALA A 132 11.96 -18.09 5.22
CA ALA A 132 11.66 -16.85 5.95
C ALA A 132 12.71 -15.75 5.73
N GLN A 133 13.92 -16.11 5.27
CA GLN A 133 14.97 -15.16 4.99
C GLN A 133 14.75 -14.54 3.59
N PRO A 134 14.86 -13.21 3.44
CA PRO A 134 14.84 -12.61 2.13
C PRO A 134 16.00 -13.17 1.29
N HIS A 135 15.68 -13.75 0.13
CA HIS A 135 16.70 -14.16 -0.83
C HIS A 135 17.58 -12.95 -1.18
N ARG A 136 18.82 -12.95 -0.70
CA ARG A 136 19.83 -12.01 -1.19
C ARG A 136 20.19 -12.46 -2.60
N ILE A 137 19.62 -11.82 -3.59
CA ILE A 137 20.08 -11.97 -4.98
C ILE A 137 21.46 -11.33 -5.06
N HIS A 138 22.49 -12.11 -4.77
CA HIS A 138 23.87 -11.73 -5.07
C HIS A 138 24.10 -11.92 -6.57
N ARG A 139 23.73 -10.91 -7.36
CA ARG A 139 24.23 -10.83 -8.73
C ARG A 139 25.74 -10.70 -8.65
N LYS A 140 26.47 -11.77 -9.01
CA LYS A 140 27.93 -11.68 -9.22
C LYS A 140 28.16 -10.65 -10.33
N LEU A 141 28.81 -9.54 -9.98
CA LEU A 141 29.34 -8.61 -10.97
C LEU A 141 30.47 -9.37 -11.72
N THR A 142 30.18 -9.85 -12.91
CA THR A 142 31.22 -10.26 -13.85
C THR A 142 31.90 -8.99 -14.34
N ARG A 143 33.17 -8.82 -14.00
CA ARG A 143 34.07 -7.85 -14.66
C ARG A 143 34.44 -8.47 -16.01
N ASP A 144 34.02 -7.83 -17.09
CA ASP A 144 34.62 -7.94 -18.40
C ASP A 144 35.87 -7.05 -18.45
#